data_bec7c58eaff519e08f20d5e7685568ce
#
_entry.id   bec7c58eaff519e08f20d5e7685568ce
#
_cell.length_a   1.000
_cell.length_b   1.000
_cell.length_c   1.000
_cell.angle_alpha   90.00
_cell.angle_beta   90.00
_cell.angle_gamma   90.00
#
_symmetry.space_group_name_H-M   'P 1'
#
loop_
_entity.id
_entity.type
_entity.pdbx_description
1 polymer ?
#
loop_
_entity_poly.entity_id
_entity_poly.type
_entity_poly.pdbx_seq_one_letter_code
_entity_poly.pdbx_strand_id
1 'polypeptide(L)'
;EKFSIPAKRQFTGLSAFRKLLDSRTVDAVAIETPPYFHPIHAQAAVEAGVHVFLSKPIAVDVAGCDTVAESARKAAQRNLVFLVDFQTRTDPFYREAVKRVHYGEIGQVVCAEAAYHAGPTWDKQSEYLKKQPVSAEDRLRAWGLDRLLSGDVITEQNIHALDVATWALDAHPLHAVGSGGQYRKYGTC
;
A
#
# COMPACT_ATOMS: atom_id res chain seq x y z
N GLU A 1 -4.18 -24.46 14.70
CA GLU A 1 -2.96 -24.17 13.92
C GLU A 1 -3.32 -24.16 12.45
N LYS A 2 -3.32 -22.98 11.82
CA LYS A 2 -3.69 -22.93 10.40
C LYS A 2 -2.52 -23.23 9.46
N PHE A 3 -1.31 -22.84 9.83
CA PHE A 3 -0.10 -23.09 9.03
C PHE A 3 1.11 -23.24 9.94
N SER A 4 1.92 -24.27 9.72
CA SER A 4 3.22 -24.41 10.36
C SER A 4 4.30 -24.21 9.31
N ILE A 5 5.00 -23.05 9.38
CA ILE A 5 6.13 -22.77 8.49
C ILE A 5 7.39 -23.23 9.21
N PRO A 6 8.16 -24.19 8.64
CA PRO A 6 9.41 -24.64 9.23
C PRO A 6 10.39 -23.49 9.48
N ALA A 7 11.10 -23.50 10.60
CA ALA A 7 12.02 -22.43 10.98
C ALA A 7 13.05 -22.08 9.88
N LYS A 8 13.50 -23.06 9.11
CA LYS A 8 14.41 -22.87 7.97
C LYS A 8 13.83 -22.04 6.81
N ARG A 9 12.52 -21.80 6.81
CA ARG A 9 11.80 -20.96 5.83
C ARG A 9 11.33 -19.64 6.43
N GLN A 10 11.71 -19.34 7.67
CA GLN A 10 11.38 -18.09 8.35
C GLN A 10 12.62 -17.20 8.29
N PHE A 11 12.47 -16.06 7.61
CA PHE A 11 13.54 -15.07 7.47
C PHE A 11 13.14 -13.81 8.24
N THR A 12 14.07 -13.23 8.98
CA THR A 12 13.85 -12.04 9.81
C THR A 12 14.86 -10.94 9.52
N GLY A 13 14.52 -9.71 9.90
CA GLY A 13 15.32 -8.50 9.71
C GLY A 13 15.08 -7.82 8.36
N LEU A 14 15.70 -6.67 8.17
CA LEU A 14 15.48 -5.81 6.99
C LEU A 14 15.90 -6.47 5.65
N SER A 15 16.76 -7.45 5.69
CA SER A 15 17.19 -8.22 4.51
C SER A 15 16.41 -9.53 4.30
N ALA A 16 15.35 -9.78 5.09
CA ALA A 16 14.56 -11.01 5.03
C ALA A 16 14.01 -11.29 3.63
N PHE A 17 13.51 -10.26 2.95
CA PHE A 17 12.98 -10.36 1.60
C PHE A 17 14.01 -10.90 0.59
N ARG A 18 15.27 -10.45 0.67
CA ARG A 18 16.36 -10.94 -0.20
C ARG A 18 16.65 -12.41 0.07
N LYS A 19 16.77 -12.80 1.35
CA LYS A 19 16.99 -14.20 1.73
C LYS A 19 15.87 -15.11 1.27
N LEU A 20 14.61 -14.63 1.34
CA LEU A 20 13.47 -15.37 0.82
C LEU A 20 13.57 -15.56 -0.71
N LEU A 21 13.86 -14.52 -1.46
CA LEU A 21 13.98 -14.59 -2.92
C LEU A 21 15.18 -15.44 -3.35
N ASP A 22 16.32 -15.30 -2.69
CA ASP A 22 17.54 -16.08 -2.94
C ASP A 22 17.33 -17.58 -2.66
N SER A 23 16.42 -17.94 -1.76
CA SER A 23 16.09 -19.33 -1.46
C SER A 23 15.45 -20.07 -2.63
N ARG A 24 14.86 -19.34 -3.60
CA ARG A 24 14.15 -19.89 -4.77
C ARG A 24 13.06 -20.89 -4.40
N THR A 25 12.41 -20.69 -3.26
CA THR A 25 11.37 -21.61 -2.75
C THR A 25 9.96 -21.07 -2.89
N VAL A 26 9.79 -19.93 -3.55
CA VAL A 26 8.49 -19.27 -3.76
C VAL A 26 8.35 -18.84 -5.22
N ASP A 27 7.15 -18.99 -5.75
CA ASP A 27 6.76 -18.56 -7.09
C ASP A 27 6.01 -17.23 -7.06
N ALA A 28 5.44 -16.88 -5.90
CA ALA A 28 4.71 -15.64 -5.66
C ALA A 28 4.98 -15.11 -4.26
N VAL A 29 4.92 -13.78 -4.12
CA VAL A 29 5.03 -13.11 -2.82
C VAL A 29 3.87 -12.15 -2.60
N ALA A 30 3.38 -12.09 -1.37
CA ALA A 30 2.54 -11.01 -0.88
C ALA A 30 3.41 -10.03 -0.10
N ILE A 31 3.41 -8.77 -0.52
CA ILE A 31 4.19 -7.69 0.10
C ILE A 31 3.25 -6.88 0.99
N GLU A 32 3.34 -7.11 2.29
CA GLU A 32 2.52 -6.52 3.36
C GLU A 32 3.38 -5.73 4.35
N THR A 33 4.53 -5.27 3.90
CA THR A 33 5.46 -4.49 4.71
C THR A 33 5.01 -3.02 4.80
N PRO A 34 5.61 -2.19 5.67
CA PRO A 34 5.35 -0.75 5.62
C PRO A 34 5.63 -0.20 4.21
N PRO A 35 4.79 0.72 3.69
CA PRO A 35 4.84 1.13 2.27
C PRO A 35 6.16 1.76 1.84
N TYR A 36 6.93 2.30 2.77
CA TYR A 36 8.31 2.74 2.49
C TYR A 36 9.17 1.65 1.82
N PHE A 37 8.94 0.38 2.16
CA PHE A 37 9.71 -0.75 1.62
C PHE A 37 9.10 -1.37 0.36
N HIS A 38 7.87 -1.01 0.00
CA HIS A 38 7.18 -1.60 -1.15
C HIS A 38 7.97 -1.52 -2.46
N PRO A 39 8.54 -0.35 -2.85
CA PRO A 39 9.26 -0.24 -4.12
C PRO A 39 10.45 -1.21 -4.22
N ILE A 40 11.29 -1.25 -3.18
CA ILE A 40 12.48 -2.11 -3.19
C ILE A 40 12.13 -3.60 -3.13
N HIS A 41 11.06 -3.96 -2.41
CA HIS A 41 10.61 -5.35 -2.32
C HIS A 41 9.97 -5.81 -3.63
N ALA A 42 9.12 -4.99 -4.23
CA ALA A 42 8.48 -5.28 -5.51
C ALA A 42 9.51 -5.41 -6.64
N GLN A 43 10.45 -4.48 -6.72
CA GLN A 43 11.53 -4.52 -7.70
C GLN A 43 12.34 -5.82 -7.57
N ALA A 44 12.78 -6.15 -6.36
CA ALA A 44 13.57 -7.35 -6.12
C ALA A 44 12.81 -8.64 -6.47
N ALA A 45 11.51 -8.71 -6.15
CA ALA A 45 10.67 -9.86 -6.49
C ALA A 45 10.55 -10.05 -8.02
N VAL A 46 10.30 -8.96 -8.76
CA VAL A 46 10.23 -9.01 -10.23
C VAL A 46 11.59 -9.40 -10.84
N GLU A 47 12.69 -8.85 -10.32
CA GLU A 47 14.04 -9.21 -10.77
C GLU A 47 14.35 -10.69 -10.53
N ALA A 48 13.88 -11.25 -9.41
CA ALA A 48 13.99 -12.67 -9.10
C ALA A 48 13.06 -13.57 -9.91
N GLY A 49 12.15 -13.02 -10.72
CA GLY A 49 11.20 -13.79 -11.53
C GLY A 49 9.99 -14.30 -10.75
N VAL A 50 9.59 -13.61 -9.68
CA VAL A 50 8.52 -14.02 -8.77
C VAL A 50 7.29 -13.15 -9.01
N HIS A 51 6.10 -13.74 -8.99
CA HIS A 51 4.82 -13.04 -9.06
C HIS A 51 4.62 -12.17 -7.81
N VAL A 52 3.99 -11.00 -7.98
CA VAL A 52 3.82 -10.01 -6.92
C VAL A 52 2.35 -9.71 -6.66
N PHE A 53 1.94 -9.85 -5.41
CA PHE A 53 0.77 -9.20 -4.84
C PHE A 53 1.28 -8.09 -3.91
N LEU A 54 0.99 -6.84 -4.26
CA LEU A 54 1.46 -5.67 -3.52
C LEU A 54 0.29 -5.00 -2.83
N SER A 55 0.37 -4.87 -1.50
CA SER A 55 -0.64 -4.10 -0.76
C SER A 55 -0.58 -2.61 -1.11
N LYS A 56 -1.73 -1.96 -1.00
CA LYS A 56 -1.80 -0.50 -1.02
C LYS A 56 -1.18 0.08 0.28
N PRO A 57 -0.71 1.31 0.29
CA PRO A 57 -0.34 2.15 -0.85
C PRO A 57 0.91 1.61 -1.56
N ILE A 58 1.07 1.94 -2.82
CA ILE A 58 2.19 1.38 -3.61
C ILE A 58 3.56 1.90 -3.16
N ALA A 59 3.61 3.12 -2.61
CA ALA A 59 4.80 3.77 -2.09
C ALA A 59 4.42 4.96 -1.20
N VAL A 60 5.40 5.64 -0.62
CA VAL A 60 5.24 6.84 0.21
C VAL A 60 5.64 8.13 -0.49
N ASP A 61 6.25 8.04 -1.66
CA ASP A 61 6.71 9.18 -2.45
C ASP A 61 6.63 8.90 -3.97
N VAL A 62 6.87 9.94 -4.76
CA VAL A 62 6.77 9.87 -6.23
C VAL A 62 7.82 8.91 -6.82
N ALA A 63 9.06 8.99 -6.34
CA ALA A 63 10.14 8.12 -6.83
C ALA A 63 9.85 6.63 -6.59
N GLY A 64 9.26 6.31 -5.43
CA GLY A 64 8.79 4.97 -5.13
C GLY A 64 7.63 4.54 -6.05
N CYS A 65 6.69 5.43 -6.34
CA CYS A 65 5.62 5.17 -7.30
C CYS A 65 6.17 4.85 -8.69
N ASP A 66 7.16 5.60 -9.18
CA ASP A 66 7.83 5.35 -10.45
C ASP A 66 8.55 4.00 -10.47
N THR A 67 9.22 3.64 -9.36
CA THR A 67 9.88 2.35 -9.20
C THR A 67 8.90 1.20 -9.27
N VAL A 68 7.73 1.32 -8.63
CA VAL A 68 6.67 0.29 -8.68
C VAL A 68 6.07 0.20 -10.08
N ALA A 69 5.80 1.33 -10.73
CA ALA A 69 5.27 1.35 -12.09
C ALA A 69 6.24 0.68 -13.09
N GLU A 70 7.55 0.95 -12.97
CA GLU A 70 8.56 0.32 -13.79
C GLU A 70 8.66 -1.19 -13.52
N SER A 71 8.58 -1.58 -12.25
CA SER A 71 8.57 -3.00 -11.85
C SER A 71 7.37 -3.73 -12.44
N ALA A 72 6.18 -3.12 -12.43
CA ALA A 72 4.98 -3.69 -13.04
C ALA A 72 5.12 -3.87 -14.55
N ARG A 73 5.71 -2.88 -15.27
CA ARG A 73 6.00 -2.99 -16.70
C ARG A 73 6.98 -4.14 -17.01
N LYS A 74 8.04 -4.27 -16.21
CA LYS A 74 8.99 -5.39 -16.32
C LYS A 74 8.35 -6.74 -16.04
N ALA A 75 7.46 -6.80 -15.04
CA ALA A 75 6.71 -8.02 -14.73
C ALA A 75 5.86 -8.46 -15.93
N ALA A 76 5.12 -7.53 -16.55
CA ALA A 76 4.31 -7.82 -17.74
C ALA A 76 5.17 -8.34 -18.92
N GLN A 77 6.33 -7.75 -19.18
CA GLN A 77 7.27 -8.21 -20.21
C GLN A 77 7.81 -9.62 -19.97
N ARG A 78 7.83 -10.06 -18.70
CA ARG A 78 8.33 -11.37 -18.27
C ARG A 78 7.21 -12.37 -17.99
N ASN A 79 5.97 -12.07 -18.36
CA ASN A 79 4.78 -12.88 -18.08
C ASN A 79 4.59 -13.15 -16.58
N LEU A 80 4.98 -12.22 -15.72
CA LEU A 80 4.73 -12.28 -14.29
C LEU A 80 3.44 -11.53 -13.96
N VAL A 81 2.68 -12.06 -13.01
CA VAL A 81 1.54 -11.35 -12.41
C VAL A 81 2.08 -10.29 -11.45
N PHE A 82 1.61 -9.06 -11.61
CA PHE A 82 1.82 -7.96 -10.68
C PHE A 82 0.47 -7.34 -10.35
N LEU A 83 -0.03 -7.59 -9.17
CA LEU A 83 -1.33 -7.10 -8.70
C LEU A 83 -1.14 -6.13 -7.55
N VAL A 84 -1.81 -4.98 -7.62
CA VAL A 84 -1.92 -4.04 -6.49
C VAL A 84 -3.27 -4.26 -5.80
N ASP A 85 -3.26 -4.38 -4.49
CA ASP A 85 -4.46 -4.58 -3.68
C ASP A 85 -5.23 -3.27 -3.48
N PHE A 86 -6.17 -3.01 -4.36
CA PHE A 86 -7.27 -2.07 -4.13
C PHE A 86 -8.56 -2.86 -3.95
N GLN A 87 -8.79 -3.33 -2.76
CA GLN A 87 -9.87 -4.26 -2.39
C GLN A 87 -11.25 -3.84 -2.90
N THR A 88 -11.54 -2.52 -2.92
CA THR A 88 -12.80 -1.97 -3.39
C THR A 88 -13.06 -2.30 -4.88
N ARG A 89 -12.00 -2.41 -5.69
CA ARG A 89 -12.10 -2.77 -7.10
C ARG A 89 -12.50 -4.23 -7.34
N THR A 90 -12.42 -5.08 -6.31
CA THR A 90 -12.85 -6.49 -6.37
C THR A 90 -14.23 -6.70 -5.78
N ASP A 91 -14.78 -5.72 -5.07
CA ASP A 91 -16.11 -5.78 -4.48
C ASP A 91 -17.21 -5.73 -5.57
N PRO A 92 -18.12 -6.70 -5.62
CA PRO A 92 -19.14 -6.78 -6.65
C PRO A 92 -20.10 -5.56 -6.68
N PHE A 93 -20.40 -4.99 -5.51
CA PHE A 93 -21.26 -3.80 -5.42
C PHE A 93 -20.62 -2.58 -6.08
N TYR A 94 -19.36 -2.30 -5.73
CA TYR A 94 -18.62 -1.17 -6.32
C TYR A 94 -18.39 -1.37 -7.82
N ARG A 95 -18.08 -2.58 -8.25
CA ARG A 95 -17.90 -2.92 -9.66
C ARG A 95 -19.17 -2.65 -10.47
N GLU A 96 -20.32 -3.07 -9.95
CA GLU A 96 -21.60 -2.82 -10.62
C GLU A 96 -21.95 -1.32 -10.62
N ALA A 97 -21.75 -0.62 -9.50
CA ALA A 97 -22.01 0.81 -9.40
C ALA A 97 -21.15 1.62 -10.39
N VAL A 98 -19.83 1.40 -10.41
CA VAL A 98 -18.92 2.10 -11.33
C VAL A 98 -19.23 1.76 -12.79
N LYS A 99 -19.56 0.50 -13.08
CA LYS A 99 -20.00 0.07 -14.42
C LYS A 99 -21.21 0.88 -14.91
N ARG A 100 -22.22 1.12 -14.05
CA ARG A 100 -23.41 1.94 -14.39
C ARG A 100 -23.04 3.40 -14.65
N VAL A 101 -22.12 3.95 -13.84
CA VAL A 101 -21.58 5.29 -14.07
C VAL A 101 -20.94 5.38 -15.46
N HIS A 102 -20.09 4.42 -15.82
CA HIS A 102 -19.41 4.37 -17.13
C HIS A 102 -20.38 4.14 -18.30
N TYR A 103 -21.52 3.48 -18.08
CA TYR A 103 -22.57 3.35 -19.09
C TYR A 103 -23.46 4.61 -19.22
N GLY A 104 -23.21 5.65 -18.43
CA GLY A 104 -23.92 6.91 -18.52
C GLY A 104 -25.30 6.91 -17.85
N GLU A 105 -25.62 5.93 -16.99
CA GLU A 105 -26.92 5.86 -16.31
C GLU A 105 -27.23 7.09 -15.44
N ILE A 106 -26.17 7.78 -14.94
CA ILE A 106 -26.29 9.03 -14.18
C ILE A 106 -25.97 10.28 -15.02
N GLY A 107 -25.78 10.11 -16.35
CA GLY A 107 -25.36 11.19 -17.24
C GLY A 107 -23.88 11.54 -17.10
N GLN A 108 -23.52 12.74 -17.54
CA GLN A 108 -22.13 13.23 -17.46
C GLN A 108 -21.78 13.58 -16.01
N VAL A 109 -20.71 12.99 -15.48
CA VAL A 109 -20.19 13.33 -14.16
C VAL A 109 -19.47 14.68 -14.25
N VAL A 110 -19.92 15.66 -13.48
CA VAL A 110 -19.34 17.02 -13.45
C VAL A 110 -18.59 17.31 -12.14
N CYS A 111 -18.92 16.62 -11.06
CA CYS A 111 -18.17 16.65 -9.81
C CYS A 111 -18.42 15.35 -9.05
N ALA A 112 -17.51 15.05 -8.12
CA ALA A 112 -17.64 13.91 -7.20
C ALA A 112 -17.13 14.29 -5.82
N GLU A 113 -17.73 13.70 -4.79
CA GLU A 113 -17.28 13.77 -3.42
C GLU A 113 -17.03 12.34 -2.93
N ALA A 114 -15.89 12.13 -2.30
CA ALA A 114 -15.55 10.85 -1.70
C ALA A 114 -15.04 11.08 -0.27
N ALA A 115 -15.56 10.31 0.67
CA ALA A 115 -15.18 10.37 2.07
C ALA A 115 -14.70 9.01 2.57
N TYR A 116 -13.67 9.02 3.38
CA TYR A 116 -13.18 7.84 4.08
C TYR A 116 -13.10 8.15 5.57
N HIS A 117 -14.06 7.64 6.31
CA HIS A 117 -14.14 7.80 7.76
C HIS A 117 -13.56 6.55 8.44
N ALA A 118 -12.45 6.71 9.11
CA ALA A 118 -11.83 5.66 9.91
C ALA A 118 -11.82 6.05 11.39
N GLY A 119 -11.95 5.05 12.25
CA GLY A 119 -11.67 5.21 13.69
C GLY A 119 -10.17 5.43 13.93
N PRO A 120 -9.74 5.44 15.22
CA PRO A 120 -8.33 5.54 15.56
C PRO A 120 -7.58 4.33 15.02
N THR A 121 -6.87 4.52 13.92
CA THR A 121 -5.96 3.53 13.36
C THR A 121 -4.63 3.57 14.10
N TRP A 122 -3.98 2.41 14.24
CA TRP A 122 -2.64 2.27 14.84
C TRP A 122 -2.49 2.73 16.29
N ASP A 123 -3.58 2.94 17.06
CA ASP A 123 -3.51 3.34 18.47
C ASP A 123 -2.56 2.45 19.29
N LYS A 124 -2.58 1.12 19.05
CA LYS A 124 -1.68 0.19 19.72
C LYS A 124 -0.21 0.42 19.40
N GLN A 125 0.10 0.95 18.22
CA GLN A 125 1.47 1.26 17.81
C GLN A 125 2.01 2.46 18.58
N SER A 126 1.16 3.34 19.11
CA SER A 126 1.58 4.49 19.92
C SER A 126 2.38 4.11 21.15
N GLU A 127 2.18 2.90 21.69
CA GLU A 127 2.92 2.41 22.85
C GLU A 127 4.43 2.34 22.60
N TYR A 128 4.85 2.06 21.37
CA TYR A 128 6.28 2.05 21.02
C TYR A 128 6.90 3.45 21.08
N LEU A 129 6.12 4.49 20.78
CA LEU A 129 6.57 5.88 20.76
C LEU A 129 6.58 6.56 22.14
N LYS A 130 6.02 5.91 23.17
CA LYS A 130 6.06 6.41 24.57
C LYS A 130 7.41 6.18 25.23
N LYS A 131 8.25 5.33 24.66
CA LYS A 131 9.60 5.04 25.19
C LYS A 131 10.53 6.22 25.00
N GLN A 132 11.52 6.33 25.88
CA GLN A 132 12.55 7.37 25.79
C GLN A 132 13.93 6.76 26.06
N PRO A 133 14.88 6.83 25.13
CA PRO A 133 14.72 7.32 23.76
C PRO A 133 13.94 6.34 22.87
N VAL A 134 13.27 6.85 21.83
CA VAL A 134 12.62 6.03 20.83
C VAL A 134 13.70 5.43 19.91
N SER A 135 13.78 4.12 19.85
CA SER A 135 14.74 3.42 18.99
C SER A 135 14.24 3.34 17.54
N ALA A 136 15.15 3.05 16.60
CA ALA A 136 14.78 2.78 15.21
C ALA A 136 13.81 1.58 15.09
N GLU A 137 13.98 0.56 15.92
CA GLU A 137 13.06 -0.57 15.98
C GLU A 137 11.66 -0.16 16.46
N ASP A 138 11.58 0.69 17.49
CA ASP A 138 10.29 1.20 17.98
C ASP A 138 9.57 2.01 16.89
N ARG A 139 10.28 2.82 16.11
CA ARG A 139 9.72 3.53 14.96
C ARG A 139 9.21 2.56 13.89
N LEU A 140 9.99 1.51 13.56
CA LEU A 140 9.55 0.50 12.61
C LEU A 140 8.29 -0.24 13.11
N ARG A 141 8.17 -0.50 14.40
CA ARG A 141 6.98 -1.12 15.01
C ARG A 141 5.78 -0.17 15.02
N ALA A 142 6.04 1.13 15.09
CA ALA A 142 5.03 2.20 15.01
C ALA A 142 4.90 2.79 13.60
N TRP A 143 5.22 2.04 12.56
CA TRP A 143 5.34 2.51 11.18
C TRP A 143 4.11 3.28 10.68
N GLY A 144 2.91 2.89 11.08
CA GLY A 144 1.67 3.57 10.69
C GLY A 144 1.55 5.00 11.22
N LEU A 145 2.26 5.33 12.32
CA LEU A 145 2.34 6.65 12.93
C LEU A 145 3.58 7.44 12.49
N ASP A 146 4.48 6.82 11.74
CA ASP A 146 5.66 7.47 11.20
C ASP A 146 5.41 7.86 9.74
N ARG A 147 5.35 9.17 9.46
CA ARG A 147 5.04 9.70 8.14
C ARG A 147 6.03 9.24 7.06
N LEU A 148 7.29 9.04 7.39
CA LEU A 148 8.28 8.56 6.43
C LEU A 148 8.04 7.10 6.02
N LEU A 149 7.51 6.30 6.93
CA LEU A 149 7.27 4.87 6.70
C LEU A 149 5.90 4.58 6.10
N SER A 150 4.89 5.40 6.43
CA SER A 150 3.50 5.20 6.03
C SER A 150 3.04 6.11 4.88
N GLY A 151 3.67 7.27 4.69
CA GLY A 151 3.18 8.31 3.78
C GLY A 151 1.99 9.11 4.34
N ASP A 152 1.70 8.97 5.65
CA ASP A 152 0.58 9.61 6.36
C ASP A 152 -0.80 9.02 6.01
N VAL A 153 -1.83 9.48 6.72
CA VAL A 153 -3.23 9.03 6.62
C VAL A 153 -3.77 9.19 5.18
N ILE A 154 -3.38 10.24 4.47
CA ILE A 154 -3.80 10.47 3.09
C ILE A 154 -3.40 9.29 2.20
N THR A 155 -2.19 8.78 2.38
CA THR A 155 -1.64 7.67 1.58
C THR A 155 -2.15 6.32 2.08
N GLU A 156 -2.23 6.12 3.39
CA GLU A 156 -2.59 4.82 3.97
C GLU A 156 -4.10 4.55 4.00
N GLN A 157 -4.91 5.56 4.26
CA GLN A 157 -6.34 5.38 4.47
C GLN A 157 -7.18 6.05 3.37
N ASN A 158 -6.94 7.33 3.11
CA ASN A 158 -7.76 8.06 2.16
C ASN A 158 -7.52 7.65 0.72
N ILE A 159 -6.45 6.91 0.44
CA ILE A 159 -6.18 6.32 -0.88
C ILE A 159 -7.36 5.48 -1.40
N HIS A 160 -8.13 4.84 -0.52
CA HIS A 160 -9.32 4.08 -0.91
C HIS A 160 -10.40 4.97 -1.52
N ALA A 161 -10.65 6.14 -0.92
CA ALA A 161 -11.61 7.11 -1.46
C ALA A 161 -11.11 7.74 -2.76
N LEU A 162 -9.82 8.08 -2.83
CA LEU A 162 -9.18 8.59 -4.04
C LEU A 162 -9.21 7.59 -5.18
N ASP A 163 -8.96 6.31 -4.89
CA ASP A 163 -9.02 5.23 -5.88
C ASP A 163 -10.43 5.07 -6.46
N VAL A 164 -11.44 5.04 -5.61
CA VAL A 164 -12.83 4.93 -6.07
C VAL A 164 -13.26 6.15 -6.89
N ALA A 165 -12.88 7.35 -6.47
CA ALA A 165 -13.20 8.58 -7.19
C ALA A 165 -12.57 8.59 -8.59
N THR A 166 -11.27 8.30 -8.68
CA THR A 166 -10.56 8.25 -9.97
C THR A 166 -11.07 7.11 -10.87
N TRP A 167 -11.44 5.99 -10.27
CA TRP A 167 -12.04 4.87 -11.00
C TRP A 167 -13.42 5.23 -11.57
N ALA A 168 -14.29 5.86 -10.77
CA ALA A 168 -15.60 6.28 -11.23
C ALA A 168 -15.54 7.38 -12.31
N LEU A 169 -14.58 8.30 -12.19
CA LEU A 169 -14.36 9.37 -13.17
C LEU A 169 -13.66 8.91 -14.44
N ASP A 170 -12.99 7.74 -14.41
CA ASP A 170 -12.11 7.25 -15.48
C ASP A 170 -11.10 8.30 -15.95
N ALA A 171 -10.55 9.05 -15.00
CA ALA A 171 -9.67 10.18 -15.29
C ALA A 171 -8.60 10.37 -14.20
N HIS A 172 -7.49 10.97 -14.59
CA HIS A 172 -6.42 11.37 -13.67
C HIS A 172 -6.59 12.84 -13.27
N PRO A 173 -6.36 13.19 -11.99
CA PRO A 173 -6.39 14.58 -11.56
C PRO A 173 -5.27 15.39 -12.23
N LEU A 174 -5.59 16.61 -12.68
CA LEU A 174 -4.62 17.55 -13.23
C LEU A 174 -3.91 18.35 -12.13
N HIS A 175 -4.64 18.62 -11.05
CA HIS A 175 -4.16 19.36 -9.90
C HIS A 175 -4.71 18.76 -8.61
N ALA A 176 -3.97 18.89 -7.52
CA ALA A 176 -4.43 18.54 -6.20
C ALA A 176 -4.06 19.67 -5.20
N VAL A 177 -4.99 20.00 -4.32
CA VAL A 177 -4.76 20.89 -3.19
C VAL A 177 -5.17 20.12 -1.93
N GLY A 178 -4.32 20.13 -0.91
CA GLY A 178 -4.57 19.45 0.34
C GLY A 178 -4.54 20.40 1.52
N SER A 179 -5.41 20.14 2.50
CA SER A 179 -5.29 20.72 3.83
C SER A 179 -5.51 19.63 4.87
N GLY A 180 -4.90 19.77 6.03
CA GLY A 180 -5.02 18.78 7.08
C GLY A 180 -4.47 19.28 8.40
N GLY A 181 -4.62 18.47 9.45
CA GLY A 181 -4.11 18.78 10.77
C GLY A 181 -3.98 17.53 11.61
N GLN A 182 -3.15 17.62 12.62
CA GLN A 182 -2.97 16.57 13.62
C GLN A 182 -3.78 16.91 14.87
N TYR A 183 -4.85 16.18 15.11
CA TYR A 183 -5.70 16.34 16.27
C TYR A 183 -5.30 15.45 17.45
N ARG A 184 -4.55 14.37 17.18
CA ARG A 184 -4.06 13.44 18.19
C ARG A 184 -2.55 13.46 18.22
N LYS A 185 -1.99 13.51 19.44
CA LYS A 185 -0.56 13.41 19.66
C LYS A 185 -0.23 11.98 20.09
N TYR A 186 0.45 11.24 19.24
CA TYR A 186 0.92 9.88 19.50
C TYR A 186 2.40 9.83 19.93
N GLY A 187 2.94 10.90 20.41
CA GLY A 187 4.34 11.10 20.67
C GLY A 187 4.93 12.18 19.78
N THR A 188 6.14 12.57 20.04
CA THR A 188 6.88 13.49 19.17
C THR A 188 7.60 12.68 18.09
N CYS A 189 7.09 12.71 16.87
CA CYS A 189 7.85 12.36 15.68
C CYS A 189 8.55 13.60 15.18
#